data_a5a8f062ab1a82db821e66f63d2c8c81
#
_entry.id   a5a8f062ab1a82db821e66f63d2c8c81
#
_cell.length_a   1.000
_cell.length_b   1.000
_cell.length_c   1.000
_cell.angle_alpha   90.00
_cell.angle_beta   90.00
_cell.angle_gamma   90.00
#
_symmetry.space_group_name_H-M   'P 1'
#
loop_
_entity.id
_entity.type
_entity.pdbx_description
1 polymer ?
#
loop_
_entity_poly.entity_id
_entity_poly.type
_entity_poly.pdbx_seq_one_letter_code
_entity_poly.pdbx_strand_id
1 'polypeptide(L)'
;MKIGIICYPTYGGSGVVATELGKALASVGHEVHFITYTQPPRLDFFSENIFYHEVSVASYPLFEYLPYESALASKMVDVTVNEQLDLIHVHYAIPHASAAYLAKQILKYKGIHVPVITTLHGTDITLVGRDPSFEPVVTFSINESDGVTAVSESLRNDTYSSFEILSNIEVIPNFIDLNRFQKQPKEHFKLAICPNGEKLLMHTSNFRKVKRIEDIIRVFAKVQKQVPAKLLLVGDGPERSGMEALCRDLGVSADVRFLGKLDTIEEALSLADLFFLTSEKESFGLAALEAMACEVPVISSNAGGITEVNIHGETGFVSEIGDVDDMVANTIKILTDEGLHLQMKANALARAKEFSLEKILPMYERYYEKIVGQSWKFPTQKFTDAE
;
A
#
# COMPACT_ATOMS: atom_id res chain seq x y z
N MET A 1 18.75 -9.93 -12.21
CA MET A 1 19.38 -8.89 -11.36
C MET A 1 19.29 -9.33 -9.90
N LYS A 2 20.23 -8.88 -9.07
CA LYS A 2 20.23 -9.01 -7.62
C LYS A 2 19.70 -7.71 -7.00
N ILE A 3 18.55 -7.78 -6.33
CA ILE A 3 17.79 -6.60 -5.92
C ILE A 3 17.65 -6.58 -4.40
N GLY A 4 18.13 -5.52 -3.75
CA GLY A 4 17.86 -5.27 -2.33
C GLY A 4 16.53 -4.56 -2.16
N ILE A 5 15.57 -5.13 -1.42
CA ILE A 5 14.28 -4.50 -1.10
C ILE A 5 14.24 -4.10 0.37
N ILE A 6 13.97 -2.82 0.62
CA ILE A 6 13.86 -2.24 1.96
C ILE A 6 12.46 -1.68 2.15
N CYS A 7 11.75 -2.14 3.17
CA CYS A 7 10.39 -1.70 3.45
C CYS A 7 10.07 -1.78 4.94
N TYR A 8 8.95 -1.22 5.35
CA TYR A 8 8.38 -1.52 6.65
C TYR A 8 7.75 -2.93 6.62
N PRO A 9 8.20 -3.87 7.45
CA PRO A 9 7.66 -5.23 7.50
C PRO A 9 6.33 -5.24 8.29
N THR A 10 5.31 -4.57 7.75
CA THR A 10 3.99 -4.41 8.39
C THR A 10 2.88 -4.94 7.50
N TYR A 11 1.75 -5.30 8.10
CA TYR A 11 0.51 -5.64 7.38
C TYR A 11 -0.16 -4.43 6.69
N GLY A 12 0.44 -3.24 6.74
CA GLY A 12 -0.02 -2.07 6.01
C GLY A 12 0.25 -2.16 4.51
N GLY A 13 -0.51 -1.41 3.70
CA GLY A 13 -0.48 -1.51 2.24
C GLY A 13 0.91 -1.47 1.61
N SER A 14 1.79 -0.56 2.04
CA SER A 14 3.16 -0.44 1.50
C SER A 14 4.05 -1.65 1.78
N GLY A 15 3.97 -2.21 3.00
CA GLY A 15 4.74 -3.41 3.36
C GLY A 15 4.30 -4.63 2.55
N VAL A 16 2.99 -4.78 2.38
CA VAL A 16 2.41 -5.84 1.53
C VAL A 16 2.84 -5.67 0.07
N VAL A 17 2.72 -4.46 -0.48
CA VAL A 17 3.13 -4.18 -1.88
C VAL A 17 4.60 -4.50 -2.09
N ALA A 18 5.49 -4.06 -1.19
CA ALA A 18 6.92 -4.36 -1.29
C ALA A 18 7.22 -5.86 -1.24
N THR A 19 6.52 -6.60 -0.37
CA THR A 19 6.69 -8.05 -0.24
C THR A 19 6.21 -8.78 -1.48
N GLU A 20 5.00 -8.47 -1.96
CA GLU A 20 4.45 -9.10 -3.16
C GLU A 20 5.24 -8.74 -4.43
N LEU A 21 5.78 -7.50 -4.52
CA LEU A 21 6.69 -7.12 -5.59
C LEU A 21 7.96 -7.97 -5.57
N GLY A 22 8.59 -8.15 -4.41
CA GLY A 22 9.79 -8.97 -4.29
C GLY A 22 9.54 -10.43 -4.64
N LYS A 23 8.40 -11.00 -4.23
CA LYS A 23 7.99 -12.37 -4.61
C LYS A 23 7.79 -12.49 -6.12
N ALA A 24 7.14 -11.51 -6.73
CA ALA A 24 6.91 -11.48 -8.17
C ALA A 24 8.23 -11.38 -8.95
N LEU A 25 9.14 -10.50 -8.54
CA LEU A 25 10.47 -10.39 -9.14
C LEU A 25 11.26 -11.70 -9.02
N ALA A 26 11.21 -12.36 -7.88
CA ALA A 26 11.86 -13.66 -7.68
C ALA A 26 11.28 -14.74 -8.60
N SER A 27 9.96 -14.75 -8.81
CA SER A 27 9.29 -15.72 -9.68
C SER A 27 9.67 -15.58 -11.16
N VAL A 28 10.13 -14.41 -11.60
CA VAL A 28 10.64 -14.18 -12.96
C VAL A 28 12.16 -14.27 -13.05
N GLY A 29 12.83 -14.76 -11.99
CA GLY A 29 14.25 -15.10 -12.01
C GLY A 29 15.20 -14.02 -11.49
N HIS A 30 14.71 -12.97 -10.84
CA HIS A 30 15.57 -12.06 -10.09
C HIS A 30 15.91 -12.66 -8.71
N GLU A 31 17.10 -12.35 -8.21
CA GLU A 31 17.52 -12.68 -6.84
C GLU A 31 17.17 -11.49 -5.94
N VAL A 32 16.31 -11.72 -4.94
CA VAL A 32 15.72 -10.65 -4.12
C VAL A 32 16.16 -10.78 -2.67
N HIS A 33 16.75 -9.72 -2.13
CA HIS A 33 17.28 -9.62 -0.79
C HIS A 33 16.45 -8.63 0.04
N PHE A 34 15.58 -9.13 0.92
CA PHE A 34 14.84 -8.28 1.86
C PHE A 34 15.74 -7.87 3.02
N ILE A 35 15.87 -6.55 3.24
CA ILE A 35 16.69 -5.98 4.33
C ILE A 35 15.76 -5.20 5.26
N THR A 36 15.32 -5.81 6.35
CA THR A 36 14.30 -5.27 7.26
C THR A 36 14.57 -5.69 8.70
N TYR A 37 13.96 -5.01 9.69
CA TYR A 37 14.17 -5.30 11.13
C TYR A 37 13.40 -6.53 11.65
N THR A 38 12.45 -7.04 10.88
CA THR A 38 11.77 -8.32 11.10
C THR A 38 11.29 -8.83 9.75
N GLN A 39 10.98 -10.13 9.68
CA GLN A 39 10.50 -10.72 8.44
C GLN A 39 9.21 -10.03 7.96
N PRO A 40 9.14 -9.62 6.68
CA PRO A 40 7.93 -9.06 6.10
C PRO A 40 6.75 -10.04 6.14
N PRO A 41 5.51 -9.55 6.41
CA PRO A 41 4.32 -10.37 6.30
C PRO A 41 4.20 -10.98 4.89
N ARG A 42 3.67 -12.20 4.81
CA ARG A 42 3.47 -12.94 3.55
C ARG A 42 4.77 -13.38 2.85
N LEU A 43 5.93 -13.20 3.47
CA LEU A 43 7.18 -13.73 2.94
C LEU A 43 7.32 -15.20 3.34
N ASP A 44 7.35 -16.09 2.35
CA ASP A 44 7.49 -17.53 2.55
C ASP A 44 8.96 -17.89 2.74
N PHE A 45 9.28 -18.76 3.71
CA PHE A 45 10.65 -19.18 4.03
C PHE A 45 11.30 -20.06 2.94
N PHE A 46 10.49 -20.69 2.09
CA PHE A 46 10.93 -21.68 1.10
C PHE A 46 10.80 -21.17 -0.34
N SER A 47 10.79 -19.86 -0.54
CA SER A 47 10.77 -19.29 -1.88
C SER A 47 12.16 -19.31 -2.48
N GLU A 48 12.30 -19.86 -3.69
CA GLU A 48 13.54 -19.76 -4.46
C GLU A 48 13.85 -18.28 -4.78
N ASN A 49 15.13 -17.94 -4.82
CA ASN A 49 15.63 -16.60 -5.14
C ASN A 49 15.19 -15.49 -4.16
N ILE A 50 14.74 -15.83 -2.94
CA ILE A 50 14.41 -14.85 -1.91
C ILE A 50 15.31 -15.06 -0.69
N PHE A 51 15.96 -13.98 -0.26
CA PHE A 51 16.86 -13.96 0.88
C PHE A 51 16.40 -12.91 1.90
N TYR A 52 16.54 -13.21 3.17
CA TYR A 52 16.16 -12.31 4.24
C TYR A 52 17.38 -11.93 5.08
N HIS A 53 17.57 -10.63 5.29
CA HIS A 53 18.67 -10.08 6.09
C HIS A 53 18.09 -9.19 7.19
N GLU A 54 18.22 -9.65 8.43
CA GLU A 54 17.71 -8.89 9.57
C GLU A 54 18.60 -7.71 9.92
N VAL A 55 17.97 -6.56 10.15
CA VAL A 55 18.60 -5.35 10.66
C VAL A 55 18.48 -5.35 12.17
N SER A 56 19.54 -5.75 12.86
CA SER A 56 19.62 -5.73 14.32
C SER A 56 20.19 -4.39 14.79
N VAL A 57 19.54 -3.77 15.76
CA VAL A 57 20.06 -2.55 16.42
C VAL A 57 20.51 -2.91 17.81
N ALA A 58 21.82 -2.78 18.07
CA ALA A 58 22.38 -3.04 19.39
C ALA A 58 21.84 -2.00 20.39
N SER A 59 21.34 -2.50 21.53
CA SER A 59 21.00 -1.64 22.67
C SER A 59 22.28 -1.17 23.32
N TYR A 60 22.42 0.14 23.48
CA TYR A 60 23.52 0.75 24.20
C TYR A 60 22.99 1.79 25.21
N PRO A 61 23.45 1.80 26.46
CA PRO A 61 22.83 2.61 27.52
C PRO A 61 22.77 4.13 27.27
N LEU A 62 23.64 4.66 26.41
CA LEU A 62 23.63 6.08 26.03
C LEU A 62 22.68 6.42 24.88
N PHE A 63 22.07 5.43 24.25
CA PHE A 63 21.07 5.67 23.20
C PHE A 63 19.69 5.76 23.82
N GLU A 64 19.17 6.96 23.99
CA GLU A 64 17.78 7.19 24.34
C GLU A 64 16.86 6.67 23.22
N TYR A 65 17.26 6.91 21.98
CA TYR A 65 16.59 6.40 20.76
C TYR A 65 17.56 5.49 20.01
N LEU A 66 17.06 4.31 19.61
CA LEU A 66 17.88 3.37 18.84
C LEU A 66 18.20 3.95 17.46
N PRO A 67 19.47 3.98 17.02
CA PRO A 67 19.89 4.58 15.74
C PRO A 67 19.59 3.63 14.56
N TYR A 68 18.30 3.39 14.31
CA TYR A 68 17.83 2.44 13.30
C TYR A 68 18.37 2.76 11.90
N GLU A 69 18.33 4.03 11.46
CA GLU A 69 18.80 4.43 10.13
C GLU A 69 20.27 4.09 9.91
N SER A 70 21.12 4.31 10.91
CA SER A 70 22.55 3.97 10.85
C SER A 70 22.78 2.45 10.76
N ALA A 71 22.02 1.68 11.53
CA ALA A 71 22.09 0.22 11.49
C ALA A 71 21.57 -0.31 10.14
N LEU A 72 20.50 0.26 9.61
CA LEU A 72 19.94 -0.08 8.30
C LEU A 72 20.94 0.24 7.18
N ALA A 73 21.55 1.43 7.18
CA ALA A 73 22.56 1.80 6.20
C ALA A 73 23.77 0.85 6.25
N SER A 74 24.24 0.49 7.44
CA SER A 74 25.34 -0.48 7.61
C SER A 74 24.98 -1.87 7.07
N LYS A 75 23.75 -2.34 7.31
CA LYS A 75 23.28 -3.62 6.79
C LYS A 75 23.11 -3.59 5.25
N MET A 76 22.64 -2.50 4.68
CA MET A 76 22.58 -2.32 3.22
C MET A 76 23.99 -2.42 2.60
N VAL A 77 24.99 -1.79 3.23
CA VAL A 77 26.39 -1.88 2.77
C VAL A 77 26.89 -3.32 2.85
N ASP A 78 26.68 -3.99 4.00
CA ASP A 78 27.07 -5.37 4.20
C ASP A 78 26.49 -6.32 3.14
N VAL A 79 25.17 -6.28 2.96
CA VAL A 79 24.48 -7.12 1.97
C VAL A 79 24.92 -6.78 0.55
N THR A 80 25.05 -5.49 0.20
CA THR A 80 25.48 -5.09 -1.15
C THR A 80 26.87 -5.62 -1.48
N VAL A 81 27.79 -5.56 -0.53
CA VAL A 81 29.17 -6.03 -0.75
C VAL A 81 29.24 -7.56 -0.88
N ASN A 82 28.56 -8.28 0.02
CA ASN A 82 28.66 -9.73 0.09
C ASN A 82 27.85 -10.43 -1.00
N GLU A 83 26.64 -9.92 -1.29
CA GLU A 83 25.72 -10.52 -2.27
C GLU A 83 25.88 -9.89 -3.66
N GLN A 84 26.62 -8.78 -3.81
CA GLN A 84 26.83 -8.07 -5.07
C GLN A 84 25.54 -7.57 -5.69
N LEU A 85 24.75 -6.78 -4.93
CA LEU A 85 23.50 -6.23 -5.42
C LEU A 85 23.70 -5.33 -6.65
N ASP A 86 22.84 -5.49 -7.64
CA ASP A 86 22.78 -4.64 -8.83
C ASP A 86 22.02 -3.33 -8.56
N LEU A 87 21.09 -3.34 -7.57
CA LEU A 87 20.14 -2.27 -7.32
C LEU A 87 19.63 -2.37 -5.87
N ILE A 88 19.39 -1.22 -5.25
CA ILE A 88 18.67 -1.08 -3.98
C ILE A 88 17.33 -0.38 -4.25
N HIS A 89 16.22 -1.03 -3.91
CA HIS A 89 14.88 -0.47 -3.98
C HIS A 89 14.33 -0.25 -2.59
N VAL A 90 14.11 1.00 -2.22
CA VAL A 90 13.55 1.38 -0.93
C VAL A 90 12.12 1.89 -1.07
N HIS A 91 11.29 1.52 -0.11
CA HIS A 91 9.91 1.99 0.01
C HIS A 91 9.85 3.02 1.14
N TYR A 92 9.41 4.24 0.85
CA TYR A 92 9.41 5.47 1.65
C TYR A 92 10.67 6.33 1.55
N ALA A 93 10.46 7.64 1.49
CA ALA A 93 11.52 8.65 1.53
C ALA A 93 12.28 8.61 2.85
N ILE A 94 11.58 8.46 3.96
CA ILE A 94 12.17 8.32 5.30
C ILE A 94 11.55 7.11 6.03
N PRO A 95 12.34 6.36 6.79
CA PRO A 95 13.78 6.46 7.02
C PRO A 95 14.59 5.69 5.95
N HIS A 96 13.94 5.09 4.95
CA HIS A 96 14.59 4.11 4.09
C HIS A 96 15.47 4.77 3.03
N ALA A 97 14.99 5.81 2.31
CA ALA A 97 15.82 6.48 1.32
C ALA A 97 16.96 7.29 1.97
N SER A 98 16.74 7.90 3.14
CA SER A 98 17.81 8.58 3.90
C SER A 98 18.91 7.60 4.31
N ALA A 99 18.55 6.42 4.81
CA ALA A 99 19.49 5.35 5.13
C ALA A 99 20.21 4.81 3.88
N ALA A 100 19.48 4.67 2.76
CA ALA A 100 20.06 4.21 1.49
C ALA A 100 21.04 5.23 0.90
N TYR A 101 20.78 6.54 1.04
CA TYR A 101 21.74 7.58 0.69
C TYR A 101 23.06 7.42 1.47
N LEU A 102 22.99 7.22 2.79
CA LEU A 102 24.17 6.99 3.60
C LEU A 102 24.90 5.71 3.16
N ALA A 103 24.19 4.62 2.91
CA ALA A 103 24.77 3.38 2.39
C ALA A 103 25.47 3.60 1.04
N LYS A 104 24.84 4.33 0.11
CA LYS A 104 25.37 4.70 -1.20
C LYS A 104 26.69 5.49 -1.07
N GLN A 105 26.78 6.44 -0.14
CA GLN A 105 28.03 7.20 0.09
C GLN A 105 29.17 6.29 0.64
N ILE A 106 28.85 5.38 1.57
CA ILE A 106 29.83 4.42 2.10
C ILE A 106 30.31 3.47 1.01
N LEU A 107 29.40 2.95 0.17
CA LEU A 107 29.73 2.09 -0.95
C LEU A 107 30.60 2.82 -1.99
N LYS A 108 30.26 4.07 -2.31
CA LYS A 108 31.04 4.92 -3.21
C LYS A 108 32.50 5.11 -2.69
N TYR A 109 32.67 5.33 -1.37
CA TYR A 109 34.00 5.41 -0.76
C TYR A 109 34.80 4.11 -0.90
N LYS A 110 34.13 2.96 -0.99
CA LYS A 110 34.71 1.64 -1.26
C LYS A 110 34.90 1.34 -2.75
N GLY A 111 34.59 2.29 -3.66
CA GLY A 111 34.66 2.10 -5.11
C GLY A 111 33.51 1.26 -5.68
N ILE A 112 32.42 1.08 -4.93
CA ILE A 112 31.24 0.33 -5.35
C ILE A 112 30.13 1.31 -5.70
N HIS A 113 29.54 1.16 -6.88
CA HIS A 113 28.40 1.95 -7.35
C HIS A 113 27.18 1.06 -7.46
N VAL A 114 26.15 1.37 -6.69
CA VAL A 114 24.83 0.73 -6.75
C VAL A 114 23.76 1.81 -6.82
N PRO A 115 22.84 1.76 -7.79
CA PRO A 115 21.74 2.71 -7.87
C PRO A 115 20.69 2.45 -6.80
N VAL A 116 20.06 3.54 -6.35
CA VAL A 116 18.97 3.53 -5.37
C VAL A 116 17.69 4.02 -6.03
N ILE A 117 16.64 3.23 -5.95
CA ILE A 117 15.28 3.61 -6.36
C ILE A 117 14.42 3.79 -5.11
N THR A 118 13.62 4.85 -5.08
CA THR A 118 12.68 5.14 -3.98
C THR A 118 11.25 5.13 -4.49
N THR A 119 10.39 4.27 -3.91
CA THR A 119 8.94 4.31 -4.13
C THR A 119 8.24 5.06 -3.00
N LEU A 120 7.49 6.10 -3.36
CA LEU A 120 6.68 6.92 -2.47
C LEU A 120 5.31 6.26 -2.27
N HIS A 121 4.84 6.20 -1.00
CA HIS A 121 3.59 5.51 -0.64
C HIS A 121 2.52 6.44 -0.04
N GLY A 122 2.86 7.68 0.27
CA GLY A 122 1.93 8.71 0.70
C GLY A 122 2.05 9.15 2.16
N THR A 123 2.23 8.26 3.12
CA THR A 123 2.43 8.66 4.54
C THR A 123 3.68 9.53 4.69
N ASP A 124 4.74 9.19 3.98
CA ASP A 124 6.00 9.92 3.88
C ASP A 124 5.85 11.31 3.22
N ILE A 125 4.82 11.51 2.42
CA ILE A 125 4.58 12.75 1.67
C ILE A 125 3.48 13.60 2.32
N THR A 126 2.31 13.01 2.55
CA THR A 126 1.10 13.77 2.91
C THR A 126 0.91 13.95 4.42
N LEU A 127 1.55 13.13 5.24
CA LEU A 127 1.41 13.14 6.71
C LEU A 127 2.71 13.55 7.40
N VAL A 128 3.70 12.65 7.39
CA VAL A 128 4.95 12.85 8.16
C VAL A 128 5.87 13.82 7.44
N GLY A 129 6.01 13.72 6.12
CA GLY A 129 6.98 14.49 5.35
C GLY A 129 6.75 16.00 5.33
N ARG A 130 5.53 16.45 5.62
CA ARG A 130 5.21 17.90 5.73
C ARG A 130 5.56 18.52 7.09
N ASP A 131 5.93 17.71 8.06
CA ASP A 131 6.41 18.23 9.34
C ASP A 131 7.78 18.87 9.13
N PRO A 132 8.00 20.13 9.58
CA PRO A 132 9.29 20.83 9.43
C PRO A 132 10.49 20.07 9.98
N SER A 133 10.27 19.13 10.90
CA SER A 133 11.33 18.28 11.46
C SER A 133 11.83 17.23 10.45
N PHE A 134 11.05 16.89 9.43
CA PHE A 134 11.38 15.84 8.45
C PHE A 134 11.47 16.35 7.02
N GLU A 135 10.81 17.46 6.68
CA GLU A 135 10.72 18.00 5.32
C GLU A 135 12.07 18.13 4.62
N PRO A 136 13.13 18.71 5.23
CA PRO A 136 14.43 18.84 4.57
C PRO A 136 15.06 17.50 4.21
N VAL A 137 14.90 16.49 5.09
CA VAL A 137 15.45 15.14 4.85
C VAL A 137 14.64 14.41 3.78
N VAL A 138 13.31 14.57 3.76
CA VAL A 138 12.43 14.00 2.73
C VAL A 138 12.79 14.55 1.36
N THR A 139 12.83 15.88 1.22
CA THR A 139 13.20 16.58 -0.03
C THR A 139 14.57 16.12 -0.53
N PHE A 140 15.57 16.11 0.35
CA PHE A 140 16.93 15.68 0.02
C PHE A 140 16.96 14.22 -0.42
N SER A 141 16.34 13.32 0.33
CA SER A 141 16.39 11.88 0.06
C SER A 141 15.72 11.50 -1.27
N ILE A 142 14.62 12.20 -1.62
CA ILE A 142 13.96 12.03 -2.93
C ILE A 142 14.89 12.51 -4.05
N ASN A 143 15.51 13.68 -3.93
CA ASN A 143 16.38 14.25 -4.96
C ASN A 143 17.69 13.47 -5.16
N GLU A 144 18.21 12.80 -4.13
CA GLU A 144 19.45 12.01 -4.19
C GLU A 144 19.22 10.55 -4.63
N SER A 145 17.97 10.13 -4.82
CA SER A 145 17.65 8.83 -5.40
C SER A 145 17.95 8.81 -6.90
N ASP A 146 18.52 7.71 -7.42
CA ASP A 146 18.80 7.56 -8.85
C ASP A 146 17.51 7.36 -9.67
N GLY A 147 16.46 6.87 -9.01
CA GLY A 147 15.12 6.78 -9.55
C GLY A 147 14.07 6.98 -8.47
N VAL A 148 12.96 7.61 -8.84
CA VAL A 148 11.83 7.83 -7.94
C VAL A 148 10.54 7.39 -8.59
N THR A 149 9.73 6.62 -7.85
CA THR A 149 8.39 6.24 -8.30
C THR A 149 7.33 6.66 -7.30
N ALA A 150 6.12 6.91 -7.78
CA ALA A 150 4.93 7.15 -6.96
C ALA A 150 3.82 6.17 -7.35
N VAL A 151 2.99 5.80 -6.39
CA VAL A 151 1.93 4.80 -6.61
C VAL A 151 0.69 5.33 -7.31
N SER A 152 0.63 6.63 -7.57
CA SER A 152 -0.46 7.29 -8.30
C SER A 152 -0.03 8.65 -8.86
N GLU A 153 -0.76 9.15 -9.85
CA GLU A 153 -0.61 10.51 -10.38
C GLU A 153 -0.89 11.55 -9.28
N SER A 154 -1.91 11.31 -8.49
CA SER A 154 -2.25 12.18 -7.35
C SER A 154 -1.09 12.32 -6.38
N LEU A 155 -0.45 11.20 -5.97
CA LEU A 155 0.68 11.25 -5.05
C LEU A 155 1.90 11.93 -5.67
N ARG A 156 2.18 11.70 -6.96
CA ARG A 156 3.23 12.42 -7.69
C ARG A 156 3.01 13.93 -7.65
N ASN A 157 1.79 14.37 -7.97
CA ASN A 157 1.43 15.78 -7.98
C ASN A 157 1.49 16.41 -6.57
N ASP A 158 1.02 15.68 -5.55
CA ASP A 158 1.14 16.07 -4.15
C ASP A 158 2.61 16.22 -3.73
N THR A 159 3.50 15.36 -4.23
CA THR A 159 4.93 15.43 -3.94
C THR A 159 5.54 16.68 -4.55
N TYR A 160 5.31 16.96 -5.83
CA TYR A 160 5.80 18.19 -6.48
C TYR A 160 5.23 19.47 -5.88
N SER A 161 3.98 19.44 -5.41
CA SER A 161 3.36 20.64 -4.79
C SER A 161 3.83 20.90 -3.36
N SER A 162 4.36 19.88 -2.68
CA SER A 162 4.72 19.96 -1.26
C SER A 162 6.21 20.10 -1.00
N PHE A 163 7.06 19.74 -1.95
CA PHE A 163 8.52 19.69 -1.82
C PHE A 163 9.21 20.24 -3.06
N GLU A 164 10.42 20.78 -2.89
CA GLU A 164 11.28 21.22 -4.01
C GLU A 164 11.95 20.00 -4.66
N ILE A 165 11.20 19.26 -5.47
CA ILE A 165 11.68 18.07 -6.15
C ILE A 165 12.20 18.40 -7.53
N LEU A 166 13.47 18.03 -7.77
CA LEU A 166 14.17 18.18 -9.05
C LEU A 166 14.16 16.89 -9.88
N SER A 167 14.01 15.76 -9.21
CA SER A 167 13.97 14.44 -9.83
C SER A 167 12.65 14.18 -10.56
N ASN A 168 12.71 13.47 -11.70
CA ASN A 168 11.50 12.99 -12.35
C ASN A 168 10.91 11.82 -11.54
N ILE A 169 9.62 11.91 -11.20
CA ILE A 169 8.88 10.87 -10.51
C ILE A 169 8.07 10.07 -11.56
N GLU A 170 8.43 8.81 -11.76
CA GLU A 170 7.66 7.87 -12.58
C GLU A 170 6.45 7.37 -11.82
N VAL A 171 5.29 7.27 -12.47
CA VAL A 171 4.11 6.66 -11.83
C VAL A 171 4.06 5.18 -12.18
N ILE A 172 4.24 4.34 -11.16
CA ILE A 172 4.02 2.89 -11.25
C ILE A 172 2.97 2.53 -10.20
N PRO A 173 1.74 2.23 -10.63
CA PRO A 173 0.64 1.96 -9.70
C PRO A 173 0.91 0.75 -8.80
N ASN A 174 0.26 0.72 -7.64
CA ASN A 174 0.15 -0.54 -6.90
C ASN A 174 -0.62 -1.57 -7.73
N PHE A 175 -0.43 -2.82 -7.42
CA PHE A 175 -0.97 -3.96 -8.17
C PHE A 175 -1.72 -4.92 -7.27
N ILE A 176 -2.45 -5.83 -7.91
CA ILE A 176 -3.22 -6.89 -7.28
C ILE A 176 -2.85 -8.27 -7.87
N ASP A 177 -2.72 -9.27 -7.02
CA ASP A 177 -2.66 -10.67 -7.43
C ASP A 177 -4.08 -11.22 -7.62
N LEU A 178 -4.49 -11.38 -8.87
CA LEU A 178 -5.82 -11.89 -9.24
C LEU A 178 -6.00 -13.37 -8.97
N ASN A 179 -4.92 -14.14 -8.73
CA ASN A 179 -5.04 -15.53 -8.31
C ASN A 179 -5.47 -15.63 -6.84
N ARG A 180 -5.03 -14.68 -6.03
CA ARG A 180 -5.40 -14.57 -4.62
C ARG A 180 -6.75 -13.85 -4.44
N PHE A 181 -6.92 -12.69 -5.04
CA PHE A 181 -8.12 -11.86 -4.92
C PHE A 181 -9.07 -12.15 -6.07
N GLN A 182 -10.03 -13.02 -5.83
CA GLN A 182 -11.06 -13.41 -6.79
C GLN A 182 -12.35 -13.81 -6.09
N LYS A 183 -13.46 -13.77 -6.81
CA LYS A 183 -14.75 -14.26 -6.31
C LYS A 183 -14.66 -15.75 -6.00
N GLN A 184 -15.03 -16.12 -4.77
CA GLN A 184 -15.02 -17.52 -4.30
C GLN A 184 -16.45 -18.00 -4.04
N PRO A 185 -16.78 -19.28 -4.35
CA PRO A 185 -18.10 -19.85 -4.11
C PRO A 185 -18.28 -20.24 -2.63
N LYS A 186 -18.36 -19.25 -1.74
CA LYS A 186 -18.49 -19.45 -0.27
C LYS A 186 -19.85 -18.96 0.25
N GLU A 187 -20.93 -19.16 -0.48
CA GLU A 187 -22.26 -18.69 -0.15
C GLU A 187 -22.77 -19.15 1.22
N HIS A 188 -22.34 -20.35 1.66
CA HIS A 188 -22.69 -20.85 2.98
C HIS A 188 -22.15 -19.98 4.13
N PHE A 189 -20.98 -19.32 3.98
CA PHE A 189 -20.50 -18.35 4.95
C PHE A 189 -21.33 -17.06 4.90
N LYS A 190 -21.75 -16.62 3.71
CA LYS A 190 -22.63 -15.47 3.57
C LYS A 190 -23.95 -15.71 4.29
N LEU A 191 -24.57 -16.90 4.16
CA LEU A 191 -25.78 -17.29 4.86
C LEU A 191 -25.64 -17.31 6.39
N ALA A 192 -24.44 -17.64 6.90
CA ALA A 192 -24.18 -17.60 8.34
C ALA A 192 -24.11 -16.16 8.89
N ILE A 193 -23.72 -15.18 8.05
CA ILE A 193 -23.64 -13.76 8.42
C ILE A 193 -24.97 -13.05 8.14
N CYS A 194 -25.60 -13.37 7.01
CA CYS A 194 -26.81 -12.76 6.46
C CYS A 194 -27.92 -13.81 6.27
N PRO A 195 -28.48 -14.37 7.39
CA PRO A 195 -29.39 -15.53 7.33
C PRO A 195 -30.74 -15.22 6.68
N ASN A 196 -31.15 -13.97 6.60
CA ASN A 196 -32.44 -13.55 6.03
C ASN A 196 -32.27 -12.89 4.63
N GLY A 197 -31.11 -13.06 3.99
CA GLY A 197 -30.83 -12.48 2.69
C GLY A 197 -30.40 -11.01 2.72
N GLU A 198 -29.94 -10.53 3.88
CA GLU A 198 -29.43 -9.16 4.03
C GLU A 198 -28.22 -8.94 3.10
N LYS A 199 -28.05 -7.71 2.66
CA LYS A 199 -26.87 -7.27 1.91
C LYS A 199 -25.67 -7.17 2.84
N LEU A 200 -24.49 -7.60 2.37
CA LEU A 200 -23.26 -7.55 3.15
C LEU A 200 -22.39 -6.39 2.69
N LEU A 201 -22.26 -5.38 3.55
CA LEU A 201 -21.40 -4.22 3.36
C LEU A 201 -20.08 -4.45 4.08
N MET A 202 -18.98 -3.95 3.55
CA MET A 202 -17.65 -4.22 4.13
C MET A 202 -16.72 -3.03 4.07
N HIS A 203 -15.82 -2.95 5.06
CA HIS A 203 -14.67 -2.06 5.07
C HIS A 203 -13.46 -2.77 5.68
N THR A 204 -12.27 -2.45 5.19
CA THR A 204 -11.01 -2.90 5.81
C THR A 204 -10.00 -1.76 5.90
N SER A 205 -9.39 -1.58 7.08
CA SER A 205 -8.30 -0.63 7.30
C SER A 205 -7.62 -0.84 8.67
N ASN A 206 -6.56 -0.04 8.90
CA ASN A 206 -5.97 0.18 10.21
C ASN A 206 -6.73 1.29 10.95
N PHE A 207 -7.82 1.06 11.57
CA PHE A 207 -8.77 1.99 12.22
C PHE A 207 -8.15 3.27 12.81
N ARG A 208 -7.65 4.15 11.93
CA ARG A 208 -7.13 5.49 12.25
C ARG A 208 -8.12 6.56 11.81
N LYS A 209 -8.08 7.72 12.45
CA LYS A 209 -8.96 8.85 12.17
C LYS A 209 -9.06 9.21 10.69
N VAL A 210 -7.92 9.20 9.98
CA VAL A 210 -7.87 9.47 8.53
C VAL A 210 -8.74 8.53 7.67
N LYS A 211 -9.15 7.36 8.20
CA LYS A 211 -10.02 6.40 7.51
C LYS A 211 -11.51 6.69 7.65
N ARG A 212 -11.88 7.62 8.54
CA ARG A 212 -13.25 8.13 8.72
C ARG A 212 -14.31 7.02 8.84
N ILE A 213 -14.04 6.01 9.69
CA ILE A 213 -14.92 4.85 9.87
C ILE A 213 -16.27 5.29 10.46
N GLU A 214 -16.29 6.40 11.19
CA GLU A 214 -17.53 7.00 11.68
C GLU A 214 -18.52 7.31 10.54
N ASP A 215 -18.04 7.75 9.38
CA ASP A 215 -18.91 8.02 8.22
C ASP A 215 -19.52 6.71 7.71
N ILE A 216 -18.76 5.63 7.64
CA ILE A 216 -19.26 4.30 7.23
C ILE A 216 -20.39 3.84 8.15
N ILE A 217 -20.22 3.98 9.47
CA ILE A 217 -21.23 3.58 10.45
C ILE A 217 -22.49 4.46 10.33
N ARG A 218 -22.33 5.77 10.11
CA ARG A 218 -23.45 6.69 9.88
C ARG A 218 -24.18 6.40 8.58
N VAL A 219 -23.45 6.10 7.50
CA VAL A 219 -24.03 5.65 6.22
C VAL A 219 -24.81 4.36 6.45
N PHE A 220 -24.20 3.37 7.07
CA PHE A 220 -24.83 2.08 7.35
C PHE A 220 -26.14 2.24 8.16
N ALA A 221 -26.14 3.03 9.22
CA ALA A 221 -27.31 3.27 10.06
C ALA A 221 -28.49 3.93 9.30
N LYS A 222 -28.20 4.72 8.25
CA LYS A 222 -29.23 5.29 7.39
C LYS A 222 -29.70 4.30 6.30
N VAL A 223 -28.77 3.58 5.69
CA VAL A 223 -29.03 2.55 4.66
C VAL A 223 -29.90 1.43 5.21
N GLN A 224 -29.59 0.92 6.41
CA GLN A 224 -30.29 -0.20 7.03
C GLN A 224 -31.80 0.07 7.27
N LYS A 225 -32.22 1.34 7.36
CA LYS A 225 -33.63 1.73 7.46
C LYS A 225 -34.44 1.46 6.18
N GLN A 226 -33.76 1.28 5.05
CA GLN A 226 -34.40 1.10 3.74
C GLN A 226 -34.04 -0.25 3.09
N VAL A 227 -32.82 -0.75 3.33
CA VAL A 227 -32.32 -2.00 2.78
C VAL A 227 -31.79 -2.87 3.91
N PRO A 228 -32.33 -4.07 4.13
CA PRO A 228 -31.77 -5.00 5.11
C PRO A 228 -30.30 -5.30 4.82
N ALA A 229 -29.42 -4.99 5.76
CA ALA A 229 -27.99 -5.09 5.56
C ALA A 229 -27.23 -5.45 6.85
N LYS A 230 -26.05 -6.03 6.70
CA LYS A 230 -25.04 -6.24 7.74
C LYS A 230 -23.75 -5.53 7.34
N LEU A 231 -22.96 -5.10 8.32
CA LEU A 231 -21.67 -4.43 8.10
C LEU A 231 -20.54 -5.23 8.75
N LEU A 232 -19.52 -5.55 7.96
CA LEU A 232 -18.25 -6.11 8.43
C LEU A 232 -17.17 -5.02 8.45
N LEU A 233 -16.57 -4.80 9.60
CA LEU A 233 -15.42 -3.92 9.78
C LEU A 233 -14.20 -4.79 10.11
N VAL A 234 -13.28 -4.87 9.15
CA VAL A 234 -12.06 -5.70 9.25
C VAL A 234 -10.86 -4.82 9.50
N GLY A 235 -10.04 -5.22 10.45
CA GLY A 235 -8.88 -4.48 10.89
C GLY A 235 -8.96 -4.07 12.36
N ASP A 236 -7.98 -3.28 12.77
CA ASP A 236 -7.85 -2.83 14.16
C ASP A 236 -7.09 -1.50 14.23
N GLY A 237 -7.28 -0.75 15.31
CA GLY A 237 -6.59 0.51 15.51
C GLY A 237 -7.20 1.38 16.60
N PRO A 238 -6.63 2.58 16.83
CA PRO A 238 -7.00 3.44 17.95
C PRO A 238 -8.48 3.87 17.97
N GLU A 239 -9.11 3.95 16.79
CA GLU A 239 -10.52 4.41 16.70
C GLU A 239 -11.53 3.29 17.01
N ARG A 240 -11.12 2.02 17.16
CA ARG A 240 -12.04 0.89 17.29
C ARG A 240 -13.06 1.05 18.41
N SER A 241 -12.63 1.37 19.62
CA SER A 241 -13.52 1.50 20.78
C SER A 241 -14.54 2.62 20.61
N GLY A 242 -14.15 3.74 19.99
CA GLY A 242 -15.05 4.83 19.62
C GLY A 242 -16.10 4.40 18.59
N MET A 243 -15.71 3.59 17.62
CA MET A 243 -16.62 3.06 16.58
C MET A 243 -17.62 2.06 17.16
N GLU A 244 -17.20 1.21 18.09
CA GLU A 244 -18.10 0.31 18.82
C GLU A 244 -19.12 1.09 19.67
N ALA A 245 -18.71 2.19 20.33
CA ALA A 245 -19.61 3.09 21.04
C ALA A 245 -20.60 3.76 20.07
N LEU A 246 -20.16 4.28 18.95
CA LEU A 246 -21.01 4.89 17.93
C LEU A 246 -22.08 3.91 17.40
N CYS A 247 -21.73 2.63 17.21
CA CYS A 247 -22.71 1.61 16.82
C CYS A 247 -23.81 1.43 17.87
N ARG A 248 -23.48 1.48 19.18
CA ARG A 248 -24.48 1.42 20.28
C ARG A 248 -25.38 2.64 20.29
N ASP A 249 -24.78 3.84 20.15
CA ASP A 249 -25.53 5.11 20.17
C ASP A 249 -26.50 5.22 18.99
N LEU A 250 -26.14 4.67 17.84
CA LEU A 250 -27.00 4.62 16.65
C LEU A 250 -27.94 3.41 16.62
N GLY A 251 -27.85 2.49 17.59
CA GLY A 251 -28.70 1.31 17.68
C GLY A 251 -28.46 0.23 16.62
N VAL A 252 -27.26 0.17 16.03
CA VAL A 252 -26.93 -0.75 14.93
C VAL A 252 -25.96 -1.88 15.33
N SER A 253 -25.60 -1.98 16.61
CA SER A 253 -24.58 -2.93 17.09
C SER A 253 -24.88 -4.40 16.77
N ALA A 254 -26.16 -4.79 16.67
CA ALA A 254 -26.55 -6.16 16.34
C ALA A 254 -26.21 -6.55 14.88
N ASP A 255 -26.03 -5.56 14.01
CA ASP A 255 -25.84 -5.72 12.58
C ASP A 255 -24.44 -5.34 12.10
N VAL A 256 -23.56 -4.90 13.04
CA VAL A 256 -22.17 -4.56 12.78
C VAL A 256 -21.24 -5.56 13.47
N ARG A 257 -20.28 -6.12 12.72
CA ARG A 257 -19.27 -7.03 13.27
C ARG A 257 -17.86 -6.48 13.04
N PHE A 258 -17.10 -6.38 14.13
CA PHE A 258 -15.68 -6.04 14.13
C PHE A 258 -14.87 -7.33 14.18
N LEU A 259 -14.23 -7.70 13.09
CA LEU A 259 -13.53 -8.99 12.95
C LEU A 259 -12.05 -8.96 13.37
N GLY A 260 -11.51 -7.77 13.68
CA GLY A 260 -10.07 -7.64 13.90
C GLY A 260 -9.27 -7.83 12.60
N LYS A 261 -7.98 -8.15 12.73
CA LYS A 261 -7.12 -8.42 11.59
C LYS A 261 -7.37 -9.83 11.06
N LEU A 262 -7.48 -9.96 9.76
CA LEU A 262 -7.62 -11.25 9.06
C LEU A 262 -6.42 -11.47 8.15
N ASP A 263 -5.90 -12.69 8.15
CA ASP A 263 -4.81 -13.09 7.23
C ASP A 263 -5.34 -13.39 5.83
N THR A 264 -6.59 -13.87 5.73
CA THR A 264 -7.29 -14.23 4.48
C THR A 264 -8.44 -13.25 4.21
N ILE A 265 -8.09 -11.97 4.01
CA ILE A 265 -9.09 -10.90 3.77
C ILE A 265 -9.90 -11.15 2.48
N GLU A 266 -9.31 -11.81 1.49
CA GLU A 266 -9.92 -12.16 0.22
C GLU A 266 -11.17 -13.04 0.38
N GLU A 267 -11.21 -13.89 1.41
CA GLU A 267 -12.38 -14.70 1.71
C GLU A 267 -13.58 -13.84 2.13
N ALA A 268 -13.35 -12.86 3.01
CA ALA A 268 -14.37 -11.94 3.46
C ALA A 268 -14.83 -10.99 2.33
N LEU A 269 -13.89 -10.45 1.54
CA LEU A 269 -14.19 -9.59 0.40
C LEU A 269 -15.06 -10.31 -0.63
N SER A 270 -14.80 -11.59 -0.90
CA SER A 270 -15.58 -12.35 -1.87
C SER A 270 -17.06 -12.53 -1.50
N LEU A 271 -17.42 -12.31 -0.22
CA LEU A 271 -18.81 -12.38 0.26
C LEU A 271 -19.57 -11.04 0.16
N ALA A 272 -18.84 -9.92 0.09
CA ALA A 272 -19.42 -8.60 0.16
C ALA A 272 -20.28 -8.25 -1.09
N ASP A 273 -21.31 -7.47 -0.87
CA ASP A 273 -22.12 -6.88 -1.93
C ASP A 273 -21.65 -5.47 -2.28
N LEU A 274 -20.99 -4.78 -1.32
CA LEU A 274 -20.47 -3.42 -1.50
C LEU A 274 -19.34 -3.16 -0.51
N PHE A 275 -18.35 -2.39 -0.95
CA PHE A 275 -17.19 -2.00 -0.16
C PHE A 275 -17.15 -0.48 0.07
N PHE A 276 -16.78 -0.06 1.28
CA PHE A 276 -16.59 1.36 1.61
C PHE A 276 -15.12 1.72 1.75
N LEU A 277 -14.71 2.87 1.20
CA LEU A 277 -13.40 3.49 1.43
C LEU A 277 -13.56 5.01 1.59
N THR A 278 -13.85 5.46 2.80
CA THR A 278 -14.22 6.85 3.15
C THR A 278 -13.06 7.71 3.61
N SER A 279 -11.83 7.32 3.29
CA SER A 279 -10.61 7.99 3.75
C SER A 279 -10.60 9.48 3.45
N GLU A 280 -10.05 10.29 4.36
CA GLU A 280 -9.75 11.70 4.16
C GLU A 280 -8.51 11.91 3.27
N LYS A 281 -7.57 10.96 3.34
CA LYS A 281 -6.38 10.89 2.47
C LYS A 281 -6.14 9.45 2.06
N GLU A 282 -5.98 9.25 0.77
CA GLU A 282 -5.70 7.93 0.19
C GLU A 282 -4.74 8.07 -0.98
N SER A 283 -3.60 7.40 -0.90
CA SER A 283 -2.56 7.53 -1.92
C SER A 283 -2.84 6.72 -3.17
N PHE A 284 -3.64 5.62 -3.04
CA PHE A 284 -3.99 4.76 -4.16
C PHE A 284 -5.35 4.08 -3.97
N GLY A 285 -5.60 3.46 -2.81
CA GLY A 285 -6.83 2.72 -2.54
C GLY A 285 -6.69 1.21 -2.75
N LEU A 286 -5.58 0.62 -2.27
CA LEU A 286 -5.32 -0.82 -2.42
C LEU A 286 -6.48 -1.69 -1.91
N ALA A 287 -7.09 -1.33 -0.77
CA ALA A 287 -8.23 -2.08 -0.22
C ALA A 287 -9.47 -2.04 -1.14
N ALA A 288 -9.70 -0.93 -1.85
CA ALA A 288 -10.75 -0.86 -2.86
C ALA A 288 -10.40 -1.73 -4.07
N LEU A 289 -9.14 -1.73 -4.51
CA LEU A 289 -8.69 -2.59 -5.60
C LEU A 289 -8.84 -4.07 -5.26
N GLU A 290 -8.52 -4.47 -4.01
CA GLU A 290 -8.73 -5.82 -3.49
C GLU A 290 -10.22 -6.22 -3.54
N ALA A 291 -11.12 -5.32 -3.13
CA ALA A 291 -12.57 -5.53 -3.23
C ALA A 291 -13.04 -5.66 -4.68
N MET A 292 -12.57 -4.77 -5.57
CA MET A 292 -12.92 -4.78 -6.99
C MET A 292 -12.47 -6.07 -7.70
N ALA A 293 -11.29 -6.62 -7.33
CA ALA A 293 -10.83 -7.91 -7.83
C ALA A 293 -11.75 -9.08 -7.41
N CYS A 294 -12.42 -8.94 -6.26
CA CYS A 294 -13.46 -9.87 -5.78
C CYS A 294 -14.86 -9.55 -6.33
N GLU A 295 -14.97 -8.73 -7.39
CA GLU A 295 -16.24 -8.30 -7.99
C GLU A 295 -17.13 -7.50 -7.03
N VAL A 296 -16.57 -6.63 -6.21
CA VAL A 296 -17.31 -5.82 -5.25
C VAL A 296 -17.27 -4.35 -5.64
N PRO A 297 -18.41 -3.71 -5.93
CA PRO A 297 -18.49 -2.27 -6.19
C PRO A 297 -18.07 -1.45 -4.98
N VAL A 298 -17.54 -0.24 -5.22
CA VAL A 298 -16.95 0.60 -4.19
C VAL A 298 -17.71 1.91 -4.02
N ILE A 299 -18.03 2.28 -2.79
CA ILE A 299 -18.36 3.66 -2.40
C ILE A 299 -17.11 4.25 -1.76
N SER A 300 -16.57 5.31 -2.35
CA SER A 300 -15.38 5.98 -1.81
C SER A 300 -15.58 7.49 -1.67
N SER A 301 -14.73 8.09 -0.83
CA SER A 301 -14.48 9.53 -0.88
C SER A 301 -13.66 9.89 -2.12
N ASN A 302 -13.62 11.19 -2.49
CA ASN A 302 -12.81 11.73 -3.59
C ASN A 302 -11.35 12.02 -3.16
N ALA A 303 -10.80 11.27 -2.23
CA ALA A 303 -9.51 11.51 -1.59
C ALA A 303 -8.32 10.99 -2.42
N GLY A 304 -7.62 11.89 -3.10
CA GLY A 304 -6.34 11.58 -3.74
C GLY A 304 -6.42 10.44 -4.78
N GLY A 305 -5.49 9.49 -4.70
CA GLY A 305 -5.33 8.42 -5.70
C GLY A 305 -6.46 7.41 -5.80
N ILE A 306 -7.42 7.38 -4.87
CA ILE A 306 -8.58 6.47 -4.96
C ILE A 306 -9.44 6.75 -6.20
N THR A 307 -9.50 7.99 -6.66
CA THR A 307 -10.24 8.37 -7.87
C THR A 307 -9.61 7.84 -9.16
N GLU A 308 -8.36 7.42 -9.09
CA GLU A 308 -7.67 6.72 -10.18
C GLU A 308 -8.01 5.23 -10.22
N VAL A 309 -8.55 4.66 -9.14
CA VAL A 309 -8.96 3.26 -9.03
C VAL A 309 -10.46 3.11 -9.16
N ASN A 310 -11.22 3.83 -8.33
CA ASN A 310 -12.68 3.81 -8.34
C ASN A 310 -13.25 4.88 -9.28
N ILE A 311 -13.82 4.47 -10.40
CA ILE A 311 -14.39 5.37 -11.42
C ILE A 311 -15.85 5.62 -11.13
N HIS A 312 -16.19 6.89 -10.86
CA HIS A 312 -17.57 7.31 -10.52
C HIS A 312 -18.59 6.90 -11.58
N GLY A 313 -19.63 6.19 -11.16
CA GLY A 313 -20.70 5.72 -12.03
C GLY A 313 -20.38 4.46 -12.82
N GLU A 314 -19.13 3.98 -12.81
CA GLU A 314 -18.69 2.78 -13.53
C GLU A 314 -18.38 1.62 -12.59
N THR A 315 -17.44 1.79 -11.64
CA THR A 315 -17.01 0.74 -10.73
C THR A 315 -17.64 0.87 -9.35
N GLY A 316 -18.34 1.95 -9.13
CA GLY A 316 -19.02 2.37 -7.92
C GLY A 316 -19.33 3.86 -7.96
N PHE A 317 -19.40 4.50 -6.80
CA PHE A 317 -19.58 5.95 -6.73
C PHE A 317 -18.50 6.60 -5.86
N VAL A 318 -18.16 7.84 -6.21
CA VAL A 318 -17.22 8.70 -5.50
C VAL A 318 -18.01 9.89 -4.98
N SER A 319 -17.92 10.14 -3.66
CA SER A 319 -18.60 11.23 -2.97
C SER A 319 -17.58 12.21 -2.37
N GLU A 320 -17.96 13.42 -2.06
CA GLU A 320 -17.12 14.36 -1.30
C GLU A 320 -16.77 13.79 0.09
N ILE A 321 -15.58 14.13 0.58
CA ILE A 321 -15.12 13.69 1.91
C ILE A 321 -16.13 14.11 2.98
N GLY A 322 -16.71 13.14 3.68
CA GLY A 322 -17.66 13.38 4.76
C GLY A 322 -19.11 13.60 4.31
N ASP A 323 -19.41 13.54 3.02
CA ASP A 323 -20.78 13.61 2.51
C ASP A 323 -21.52 12.26 2.71
N VAL A 324 -21.96 12.08 3.96
CA VAL A 324 -22.69 10.88 4.37
C VAL A 324 -23.99 10.71 3.58
N ASP A 325 -24.68 11.80 3.23
CA ASP A 325 -25.99 11.72 2.59
C ASP A 325 -25.89 11.29 1.14
N ASP A 326 -24.89 11.77 0.39
CA ASP A 326 -24.60 11.33 -0.97
C ASP A 326 -24.13 9.85 -0.96
N MET A 327 -23.25 9.45 -0.02
CA MET A 327 -22.85 8.06 0.15
C MET A 327 -24.05 7.13 0.42
N VAL A 328 -25.04 7.58 1.22
CA VAL A 328 -26.27 6.82 1.49
C VAL A 328 -27.08 6.65 0.20
N ALA A 329 -27.33 7.73 -0.52
CA ALA A 329 -28.11 7.69 -1.74
C ALA A 329 -27.48 6.73 -2.78
N ASN A 330 -26.18 6.84 -2.97
CA ASN A 330 -25.40 5.99 -3.89
C ASN A 330 -25.38 4.52 -3.43
N THR A 331 -25.26 4.26 -2.14
CA THR A 331 -25.33 2.90 -1.58
C THR A 331 -26.68 2.26 -1.83
N ILE A 332 -27.78 2.96 -1.52
CA ILE A 332 -29.13 2.46 -1.75
C ILE A 332 -29.38 2.19 -3.23
N LYS A 333 -28.93 3.11 -4.11
CA LYS A 333 -29.06 2.97 -5.56
C LYS A 333 -28.40 1.67 -6.06
N ILE A 334 -27.16 1.36 -5.63
CA ILE A 334 -26.47 0.11 -6.02
C ILE A 334 -27.23 -1.11 -5.48
N LEU A 335 -27.65 -1.08 -4.21
CA LEU A 335 -28.20 -2.26 -3.55
C LEU A 335 -29.65 -2.59 -3.98
N THR A 336 -30.40 -1.62 -4.52
CA THR A 336 -31.80 -1.79 -4.93
C THR A 336 -31.98 -1.95 -6.44
N ASP A 337 -30.97 -1.58 -7.25
CA ASP A 337 -30.97 -1.81 -8.70
C ASP A 337 -30.05 -2.99 -9.03
N GLU A 338 -30.64 -4.16 -9.25
CA GLU A 338 -29.89 -5.39 -9.56
C GLU A 338 -29.10 -5.29 -10.86
N GLY A 339 -29.65 -4.61 -11.88
CA GLY A 339 -28.98 -4.40 -13.15
C GLY A 339 -27.72 -3.55 -13.01
N LEU A 340 -27.84 -2.43 -12.30
CA LEU A 340 -26.71 -1.56 -11.98
C LEU A 340 -25.66 -2.29 -11.13
N HIS A 341 -26.10 -3.04 -10.11
CA HIS A 341 -25.19 -3.80 -9.25
C HIS A 341 -24.36 -4.81 -10.04
N LEU A 342 -24.99 -5.61 -10.90
CA LEU A 342 -24.32 -6.59 -11.75
C LEU A 342 -23.33 -5.92 -12.73
N GLN A 343 -23.73 -4.81 -13.34
CA GLN A 343 -22.86 -4.05 -14.23
C GLN A 343 -21.63 -3.52 -13.48
N MET A 344 -21.82 -2.89 -12.31
CA MET A 344 -20.70 -2.35 -11.52
C MET A 344 -19.77 -3.45 -11.03
N LYS A 345 -20.27 -4.63 -10.69
CA LYS A 345 -19.44 -5.80 -10.34
C LYS A 345 -18.52 -6.20 -11.50
N ALA A 346 -19.05 -6.31 -12.70
CA ALA A 346 -18.30 -6.64 -13.90
C ALA A 346 -17.24 -5.56 -14.21
N ASN A 347 -17.62 -4.28 -14.11
CA ASN A 347 -16.74 -3.15 -14.34
C ASN A 347 -15.62 -3.08 -13.27
N ALA A 348 -15.95 -3.35 -12.01
CA ALA A 348 -14.97 -3.40 -10.91
C ALA A 348 -13.88 -4.45 -11.20
N LEU A 349 -14.27 -5.67 -11.57
CA LEU A 349 -13.30 -6.70 -11.96
C LEU A 349 -12.50 -6.29 -13.21
N ALA A 350 -13.14 -5.72 -14.22
CA ALA A 350 -12.46 -5.25 -15.42
C ALA A 350 -11.42 -4.19 -15.08
N ARG A 351 -11.76 -3.24 -14.20
CA ARG A 351 -10.83 -2.21 -13.71
C ARG A 351 -9.70 -2.81 -12.89
N ALA A 352 -9.97 -3.76 -12.00
CA ALA A 352 -8.94 -4.44 -11.21
C ALA A 352 -7.89 -5.14 -12.09
N LYS A 353 -8.32 -5.71 -13.21
CA LYS A 353 -7.41 -6.34 -14.19
C LYS A 353 -6.43 -5.35 -14.84
N GLU A 354 -6.73 -4.05 -14.84
CA GLU A 354 -5.77 -3.04 -15.33
C GLU A 354 -4.58 -2.86 -14.40
N PHE A 355 -4.75 -3.22 -13.13
CA PHE A 355 -3.72 -3.17 -12.10
C PHE A 355 -3.23 -4.57 -11.70
N SER A 356 -3.39 -5.57 -12.56
CA SER A 356 -2.90 -6.91 -12.28
C SER A 356 -1.37 -6.94 -12.18
N LEU A 357 -0.86 -7.85 -11.36
CA LEU A 357 0.59 -8.06 -11.20
C LEU A 357 1.29 -8.26 -12.55
N GLU A 358 0.68 -9.02 -13.46
CA GLU A 358 1.23 -9.31 -14.79
C GLU A 358 1.38 -8.05 -15.67
N LYS A 359 0.57 -7.02 -15.43
CA LYS A 359 0.68 -5.74 -16.16
C LYS A 359 1.69 -4.79 -15.50
N ILE A 360 1.74 -4.77 -14.17
CA ILE A 360 2.55 -3.78 -13.44
C ILE A 360 3.98 -4.26 -13.24
N LEU A 361 4.24 -5.55 -13.03
CA LEU A 361 5.60 -6.08 -12.84
C LEU A 361 6.56 -5.67 -13.99
N PRO A 362 6.19 -5.78 -15.28
CA PRO A 362 7.05 -5.34 -16.36
C PRO A 362 7.36 -3.83 -16.37
N MET A 363 6.54 -3.00 -15.70
CA MET A 363 6.84 -1.57 -15.55
C MET A 363 8.02 -1.37 -14.59
N TYR A 364 8.05 -2.11 -13.47
CA TYR A 364 9.18 -2.11 -12.53
C TYR A 364 10.45 -2.65 -13.21
N GLU A 365 10.37 -3.78 -13.93
CA GLU A 365 11.53 -4.36 -14.60
C GLU A 365 12.16 -3.38 -15.60
N ARG A 366 11.35 -2.76 -16.47
CA ARG A 366 11.83 -1.72 -17.42
C ARG A 366 12.43 -0.52 -16.69
N TYR A 367 11.84 -0.11 -15.56
CA TYR A 367 12.35 1.01 -14.79
C TYR A 367 13.71 0.67 -14.16
N TYR A 368 13.87 -0.54 -13.62
CA TYR A 368 15.14 -1.02 -13.08
C TYR A 368 16.22 -1.08 -14.15
N GLU A 369 15.93 -1.66 -15.31
CA GLU A 369 16.86 -1.70 -16.44
C GLU A 369 17.30 -0.30 -16.87
N LYS A 370 16.37 0.64 -16.96
CA LYS A 370 16.66 2.05 -17.28
C LYS A 370 17.62 2.67 -16.26
N ILE A 371 17.38 2.50 -14.97
CA ILE A 371 18.18 3.12 -13.90
C ILE A 371 19.55 2.45 -13.80
N VAL A 372 19.63 1.13 -13.82
CA VAL A 372 20.89 0.39 -13.83
C VAL A 372 21.71 0.74 -15.07
N GLY A 373 21.10 0.77 -16.27
CA GLY A 373 21.77 1.12 -17.52
C GLY A 373 22.31 2.56 -17.56
N GLN A 374 21.71 3.49 -16.82
CA GLN A 374 22.22 4.86 -16.67
C GLN A 374 23.43 4.91 -15.73
N SER A 375 23.43 4.12 -14.66
CA SER A 375 24.53 4.07 -13.68
C SER A 375 25.82 3.53 -14.28
N TRP A 376 25.76 2.64 -15.27
CA TRP A 376 26.96 2.09 -15.98
C TRP A 376 27.62 3.07 -16.94
N LYS A 377 27.02 4.22 -17.25
CA LYS A 377 27.58 5.24 -18.17
C LYS A 377 28.63 6.15 -17.53
N PHE A 378 28.85 6.07 -16.23
CA PHE A 378 29.91 6.81 -15.53
C PHE A 378 31.03 5.84 -15.16
N PRO A 379 32.16 5.81 -15.91
CA PRO A 379 33.27 4.96 -15.57
C PRO A 379 33.86 5.37 -14.21
N THR A 380 34.12 4.39 -13.36
CA THR A 380 34.88 4.54 -12.13
C THR A 380 36.23 5.19 -12.44
N GLN A 381 36.47 6.43 -12.01
CA GLN A 381 37.84 6.90 -11.83
C GLN A 381 38.48 5.99 -10.78
N LYS A 382 39.38 5.10 -11.22
CA LYS A 382 40.28 4.40 -10.32
C LYS A 382 41.11 5.49 -9.63
N PHE A 383 40.92 5.65 -8.34
CA PHE A 383 41.92 6.32 -7.51
C PHE A 383 43.17 5.43 -7.58
N THR A 384 44.11 5.79 -8.43
CA THR A 384 45.46 5.25 -8.37
C THR A 384 46.03 5.68 -7.05
N ASP A 385 46.47 4.68 -6.28
CA ASP A 385 47.19 4.87 -5.05
C ASP A 385 48.28 5.93 -5.27
N ALA A 386 48.19 7.02 -4.53
CA ALA A 386 49.29 7.95 -4.39
C ALA A 386 50.23 7.34 -3.37
N GLU A 387 51.43 7.02 -3.83
CA GLU A 387 52.60 6.61 -3.04
C GLU A 387 52.91 7.57 -1.89
#